data_4f3e2d810308695f2fec8650cfe3c474
#
_entry.id   4f3e2d810308695f2fec8650cfe3c474
#
_cell.length_a   1.000
_cell.length_b   1.000
_cell.length_c   1.000
_cell.angle_alpha   90.00
_cell.angle_beta   90.00
_cell.angle_gamma   90.00
#
_symmetry.space_group_name_H-M   'P 1'
#
loop_
_entity.id
_entity.type
_entity.pdbx_description
1 polymer ?
#
loop_
_entity_poly.entity_id
_entity_poly.type
_entity_poly.pdbx_seq_one_letter_code
_entity_poly.pdbx_strand_id
1 'polypeptide(L)'
;MLGQEVVEQAKALGIPVHFSEKIGSTNDWAKETKTDSPSLFTCNQQTAGRGRYSRSWTDSEQGGQVFISYSMFLKEAPHFLLAPLIGLQIKDFLKNTFPQDTSYQLKLPNDIYLNRKKLCGILCE
;
A
#
# COMPACT_ATOMS: atom_id res chain seq x y z
N MET A 1 -9.89 -9.24 -10.39
CA MET A 1 -9.34 -9.13 -9.02
C MET A 1 -8.81 -7.70 -8.82
N LEU A 2 -8.69 -7.28 -7.59
CA LEU A 2 -8.34 -5.89 -7.24
C LEU A 2 -7.01 -5.40 -7.83
N GLY A 3 -6.03 -6.28 -7.99
CA GLY A 3 -4.74 -5.91 -8.60
C GLY A 3 -4.88 -5.46 -10.06
N GLN A 4 -5.73 -6.10 -10.85
CA GLN A 4 -6.01 -5.66 -12.23
C GLN A 4 -6.72 -4.31 -12.27
N GLU A 5 -7.65 -4.07 -11.36
CA GLU A 5 -8.33 -2.76 -11.26
C GLU A 5 -7.33 -1.64 -10.93
N VAL A 6 -6.37 -1.90 -10.04
CA VAL A 6 -5.28 -0.96 -9.75
C VAL A 6 -4.46 -0.66 -11.01
N VAL A 7 -4.16 -1.69 -11.82
CA VAL A 7 -3.42 -1.53 -13.09
C VAL A 7 -4.16 -0.59 -14.05
N GLU A 8 -5.46 -0.80 -14.22
CA GLU A 8 -6.28 0.03 -15.12
C GLU A 8 -6.31 1.49 -14.66
N GLN A 9 -6.48 1.73 -13.38
CA GLN A 9 -6.48 3.08 -12.81
C GLN A 9 -5.10 3.74 -12.93
N ALA A 10 -4.02 3.03 -12.65
CA ALA A 10 -2.67 3.55 -12.79
C ALA A 10 -2.36 3.95 -14.24
N LYS A 11 -2.73 3.11 -15.21
CA LYS A 11 -2.59 3.42 -16.64
C LYS A 11 -3.38 4.65 -17.05
N ALA A 12 -4.62 4.77 -16.58
CA ALA A 12 -5.46 5.94 -16.85
C ALA A 12 -4.85 7.24 -16.31
N LEU A 13 -4.10 7.17 -15.21
CA LEU A 13 -3.38 8.30 -14.61
C LEU A 13 -1.97 8.52 -15.20
N GLY A 14 -1.54 7.69 -16.15
CA GLY A 14 -0.19 7.76 -16.72
C GLY A 14 0.93 7.32 -15.77
N ILE A 15 0.60 6.54 -14.74
CA ILE A 15 1.57 6.03 -13.76
C ILE A 15 2.14 4.70 -14.27
N PRO A 16 3.47 4.55 -14.42
CA PRO A 16 4.08 3.26 -14.74
C PRO A 16 3.69 2.21 -13.69
N VAL A 17 3.22 1.05 -14.14
CA VAL A 17 2.70 0.01 -13.24
C VAL A 17 3.24 -1.36 -13.62
N HIS A 18 3.67 -2.11 -12.59
CA HIS A 18 4.08 -3.51 -12.68
C HIS A 18 3.04 -4.37 -11.97
N PHE A 19 2.60 -5.42 -12.64
CA PHE A 19 1.60 -6.34 -12.11
C PHE A 19 2.11 -7.78 -12.11
N SER A 20 1.80 -8.51 -11.05
CA SER A 20 1.98 -9.96 -10.96
C SER A 20 0.76 -10.59 -10.32
N GLU A 21 0.35 -11.76 -10.77
CA GLU A 21 -0.73 -12.50 -10.13
C GLU A 21 -0.40 -12.86 -8.68
N LYS A 22 0.85 -13.28 -8.47
CA LYS A 22 1.35 -13.71 -7.16
C LYS A 22 2.83 -13.34 -7.02
N ILE A 23 3.20 -12.73 -5.92
CA ILE A 23 4.57 -12.32 -5.62
C ILE A 23 4.86 -12.48 -4.12
N GLY A 24 6.13 -12.55 -3.75
CA GLY A 24 6.53 -12.60 -2.34
C GLY A 24 6.07 -11.34 -1.57
N SER A 25 6.55 -10.19 -2.00
CA SER A 25 6.20 -8.88 -1.44
C SER A 25 6.32 -7.82 -2.53
N THR A 26 5.32 -6.94 -2.65
CA THR A 26 5.38 -5.81 -3.59
C THR A 26 6.48 -4.82 -3.22
N ASN A 27 6.78 -4.62 -1.93
CA ASN A 27 7.89 -3.78 -1.49
C ASN A 27 9.25 -4.38 -1.89
N ASP A 28 9.46 -5.67 -1.69
CA ASP A 28 10.72 -6.31 -2.11
C ASP A 28 10.88 -6.28 -3.62
N TRP A 29 9.81 -6.54 -4.35
CA TRP A 29 9.82 -6.45 -5.81
C TRP A 29 10.17 -5.04 -6.29
N ALA A 30 9.59 -4.00 -5.67
CA ALA A 30 9.90 -2.60 -5.99
C ALA A 30 11.38 -2.26 -5.71
N LYS A 31 11.96 -2.76 -4.63
CA LYS A 31 13.37 -2.55 -4.29
C LYS A 31 14.32 -3.24 -5.28
N GLU A 32 13.98 -4.44 -5.72
CA GLU A 32 14.80 -5.25 -6.63
C GLU A 32 14.71 -4.80 -8.09
N THR A 33 13.63 -4.10 -8.45
CA THR A 33 13.38 -3.65 -9.82
C THR A 33 13.98 -2.27 -10.05
N LYS A 34 14.92 -2.18 -10.99
CA LYS A 34 15.42 -0.88 -11.45
C LYS A 34 14.39 -0.22 -12.36
N THR A 35 13.94 0.96 -11.99
CA THR A 35 13.00 1.77 -12.77
C THR A 35 13.61 3.14 -13.05
N ASP A 36 13.29 3.70 -14.22
CA ASP A 36 13.78 5.05 -14.60
C ASP A 36 12.89 6.17 -14.05
N SER A 37 11.71 5.82 -13.56
CA SER A 37 10.74 6.76 -13.01
C SER A 37 10.00 6.15 -11.82
N PRO A 38 9.37 6.97 -10.96
CA PRO A 38 8.49 6.45 -9.92
C PRO A 38 7.44 5.52 -10.51
N SER A 39 7.26 4.37 -9.89
CA SER A 39 6.44 3.28 -10.44
C SER A 39 5.61 2.62 -9.35
N LEU A 40 4.47 2.08 -9.76
CA LEU A 40 3.56 1.35 -8.89
C LEU A 40 3.74 -0.16 -9.12
N PHE A 41 3.74 -0.91 -8.04
CA PHE A 41 3.82 -2.37 -8.03
C PHE A 41 2.60 -2.93 -7.33
N THR A 42 1.90 -3.85 -7.96
CA THR A 42 0.69 -4.45 -7.41
C THR A 42 0.56 -5.92 -7.76
N CYS A 43 -0.18 -6.65 -6.95
CA CYS A 43 -0.47 -8.06 -7.18
C CYS A 43 -1.82 -8.44 -6.61
N ASN A 44 -2.31 -9.62 -6.98
CA ASN A 44 -3.51 -10.19 -6.39
C ASN A 44 -3.22 -10.95 -5.09
N GLN A 45 -2.01 -11.50 -4.95
CA GLN A 45 -1.62 -12.26 -3.76
C GLN A 45 -0.16 -12.03 -3.38
N GLN A 46 0.10 -11.82 -2.08
CA GLN A 46 1.44 -11.85 -1.48
C GLN A 46 1.66 -13.13 -0.67
N THR A 47 2.83 -13.73 -0.81
CA THR A 47 3.22 -14.95 -0.07
C THR A 47 4.17 -14.69 1.08
N ALA A 48 4.81 -13.53 1.11
CA ALA A 48 5.80 -13.13 2.11
C ALA A 48 5.68 -11.63 2.44
N GLY A 49 4.44 -11.15 2.60
CA GLY A 49 4.17 -9.77 2.99
C GLY A 49 4.78 -9.45 4.35
N ARG A 50 5.28 -8.23 4.48
CA ARG A 50 5.97 -7.77 5.71
C ARG A 50 5.31 -6.52 6.28
N GLY A 51 5.29 -6.46 7.61
CA GLY A 51 5.07 -5.24 8.36
C GLY A 51 6.38 -4.73 8.98
N ARG A 52 6.30 -3.73 9.85
CA ARG A 52 7.45 -3.21 10.59
C ARG A 52 8.04 -4.28 11.51
N TYR A 53 9.35 -4.18 11.79
CA TYR A 53 10.09 -5.10 12.65
C TYR A 53 10.00 -6.56 12.19
N SER A 54 10.01 -6.79 10.87
CA SER A 54 9.94 -8.13 10.25
C SER A 54 8.71 -8.94 10.64
N ARG A 55 7.63 -8.29 11.06
CA ARG A 55 6.34 -8.96 11.30
C ARG A 55 5.77 -9.41 9.96
N SER A 56 5.22 -10.61 9.93
CA SER A 56 4.55 -11.10 8.73
C SER A 56 3.21 -10.38 8.53
N TRP A 57 2.92 -10.06 7.29
CA TRP A 57 1.61 -9.62 6.84
C TRP A 57 0.91 -10.82 6.22
N THR A 58 -0.18 -11.25 6.82
CA THR A 58 -0.96 -12.38 6.31
C THR A 58 -2.07 -11.91 5.38
N ASP A 59 -2.18 -12.57 4.24
CA ASP A 59 -3.33 -12.48 3.35
C ASP A 59 -4.47 -13.29 3.99
N SER A 60 -5.50 -12.63 4.48
CA SER A 60 -6.55 -13.27 5.25
C SER A 60 -7.63 -13.94 4.39
N GLU A 61 -7.86 -13.45 3.18
CA GLU A 61 -8.84 -14.00 2.25
C GLU A 61 -8.45 -13.70 0.81
N GLN A 62 -8.61 -14.68 -0.06
CA GLN A 62 -8.29 -14.51 -1.48
C GLN A 62 -9.18 -13.44 -2.10
N GLY A 63 -8.58 -12.37 -2.59
CA GLY A 63 -9.26 -11.28 -3.29
C GLY A 63 -9.85 -10.18 -2.41
N GLY A 64 -9.70 -10.28 -1.09
CA GLY A 64 -10.22 -9.27 -0.14
C GLY A 64 -9.23 -8.14 0.19
N GLN A 65 -8.03 -8.13 -0.40
CA GLN A 65 -6.98 -7.17 -0.09
C GLN A 65 -6.39 -6.53 -1.34
N VAL A 66 -5.94 -5.29 -1.18
CA VAL A 66 -5.17 -4.56 -2.20
C VAL A 66 -3.73 -4.44 -1.72
N PHE A 67 -2.81 -4.91 -2.53
CA PHE A 67 -1.37 -4.80 -2.30
C PHE A 67 -0.77 -3.82 -3.28
N ILE A 68 -0.29 -2.68 -2.77
CA ILE A 68 0.30 -1.63 -3.58
C ILE A 68 1.61 -1.18 -2.94
N SER A 69 2.66 -1.13 -3.72
CA SER A 69 3.90 -0.43 -3.38
C SER A 69 4.17 0.63 -4.43
N TYR A 70 4.57 1.80 -3.98
CA TYR A 70 4.96 2.89 -4.86
C TYR A 70 6.43 3.21 -4.64
N SER A 71 7.23 3.09 -5.69
CA SER A 71 8.64 3.45 -5.65
C SER A 71 8.83 4.90 -6.07
N MET A 72 9.65 5.63 -5.31
CA MET A 72 10.04 6.99 -5.63
C MET A 72 11.53 7.19 -5.33
N PHE A 73 12.13 8.18 -5.98
CA PHE A 73 13.53 8.51 -5.78
C PHE A 73 13.64 9.60 -4.71
N LEU A 74 14.33 9.29 -3.63
CA LEU A 74 14.64 10.23 -2.57
C LEU A 74 16.15 10.44 -2.49
N LYS A 75 16.57 11.66 -2.18
CA LYS A 75 17.99 11.98 -1.96
C LYS A 75 18.52 11.42 -0.64
N GLU A 76 17.63 11.24 0.32
CA GLU A 76 17.92 10.77 1.67
C GLU A 76 16.90 9.71 2.08
N ALA A 77 17.21 8.96 3.12
CA ALA A 77 16.30 7.98 3.70
C ALA A 77 14.98 8.66 4.12
N PRO A 78 13.83 7.99 4.02
CA PRO A 78 12.55 8.56 4.40
C PRO A 78 12.54 9.03 5.86
N HIS A 79 12.02 10.22 6.10
CA HIS A 79 11.81 10.72 7.45
C HIS A 79 10.79 9.85 8.19
N PHE A 80 10.96 9.64 9.49
CA PHE A 80 10.07 8.80 10.30
C PHE A 80 8.60 9.27 10.31
N LEU A 81 8.31 10.51 9.97
CA LEU A 81 6.96 11.05 9.84
C LEU A 81 6.29 10.74 8.49
N LEU A 82 7.00 10.17 7.53
CA LEU A 82 6.43 9.92 6.19
C LEU A 82 5.24 8.95 6.25
N ALA A 83 5.36 7.83 6.95
CA ALA A 83 4.27 6.86 7.08
C ALA A 83 3.03 7.45 7.79
N PRO A 84 3.14 8.18 8.92
CA PRO A 84 2.00 8.90 9.51
C PRO A 84 1.34 9.90 8.57
N LEU A 85 2.11 10.66 7.81
CA LEU A 85 1.57 11.65 6.87
C LEU A 85 0.81 10.98 5.71
N ILE A 86 1.35 9.91 5.15
CA ILE A 86 0.65 9.10 4.14
C ILE A 86 -0.63 8.51 4.72
N GLY A 87 -0.56 7.98 5.94
CA GLY A 87 -1.71 7.43 6.65
C GLY A 87 -2.83 8.45 6.86
N LEU A 88 -2.47 9.68 7.22
CA LEU A 88 -3.42 10.78 7.37
C LEU A 88 -4.12 11.08 6.04
N GLN A 89 -3.38 11.17 4.94
CA GLN A 89 -3.93 11.42 3.61
C GLN A 89 -4.87 10.29 3.15
N ILE A 90 -4.48 9.03 3.35
CA ILE A 90 -5.34 7.88 3.01
C ILE A 90 -6.59 7.88 3.87
N LYS A 91 -6.48 8.15 5.17
CA LYS A 91 -7.63 8.23 6.07
C LYS A 91 -8.62 9.31 5.62
N ASP A 92 -8.15 10.49 5.30
CA ASP A 92 -8.99 11.59 4.84
C ASP A 92 -9.65 11.27 3.49
N PHE A 93 -8.91 10.65 2.58
CA PHE A 93 -9.47 10.15 1.31
C PHE A 93 -10.60 9.13 1.55
N LEU A 94 -10.39 8.14 2.41
CA LEU A 94 -11.39 7.13 2.73
C LEU A 94 -12.64 7.74 3.37
N LYS A 95 -12.46 8.66 4.30
CA LYS A 95 -13.56 9.36 4.95
C LYS A 95 -14.38 10.20 3.98
N ASN A 96 -13.75 10.86 3.04
CA ASN A 96 -14.41 11.66 2.01
C ASN A 96 -15.11 10.79 0.96
N THR A 97 -14.53 9.63 0.64
CA THR A 97 -15.09 8.69 -0.35
C THR A 97 -16.25 7.86 0.22
N PHE A 98 -16.14 7.48 1.49
CA PHE A 98 -17.14 6.67 2.20
C PHE A 98 -17.63 7.40 3.47
N PRO A 99 -18.38 8.50 3.31
CA PRO A 99 -18.76 9.36 4.44
C PRO A 99 -19.74 8.71 5.42
N GLN A 100 -20.41 7.63 5.04
CA GLN A 100 -21.28 6.84 5.92
C GLN A 100 -20.49 6.13 7.02
N ASP A 101 -19.22 5.85 6.80
CA ASP A 101 -18.32 5.27 7.80
C ASP A 101 -17.62 6.40 8.56
N THR A 102 -17.90 6.52 9.85
CA THR A 102 -17.42 7.65 10.68
C THR A 102 -16.28 7.26 11.62
N SER A 103 -15.99 5.99 11.79
CA SER A 103 -15.05 5.47 12.79
C SER A 103 -13.64 5.17 12.22
N TYR A 104 -13.16 5.99 11.28
CA TYR A 104 -11.78 5.91 10.81
C TYR A 104 -10.83 6.50 11.85
N GLN A 105 -9.82 5.72 12.24
CA GLN A 105 -8.79 6.13 13.17
C GLN A 105 -7.39 5.87 12.61
N LEU A 106 -6.51 6.84 12.76
CA LEU A 106 -5.09 6.66 12.50
C LEU A 106 -4.42 6.15 13.78
N LYS A 107 -3.98 4.89 13.75
CA LYS A 107 -3.15 4.33 14.81
C LYS A 107 -1.69 4.52 14.44
N LEU A 108 -1.05 5.45 15.10
CA LEU A 108 0.36 5.76 14.85
C LEU A 108 1.27 4.55 15.11
N PRO A 109 2.32 4.40 14.33
CA PRO A 109 2.77 5.35 13.31
C PRO A 109 2.30 5.02 11.88
N ASN A 110 1.64 3.87 11.62
CA ASN A 110 1.49 3.38 10.26
C ASN A 110 0.22 2.59 9.94
N ASP A 111 -0.80 2.65 10.78
CA ASP A 111 -2.01 1.85 10.60
C ASP A 111 -3.27 2.70 10.56
N ILE A 112 -4.22 2.30 9.73
CA ILE A 112 -5.57 2.85 9.71
C ILE A 112 -6.54 1.77 10.18
N TYR A 113 -7.41 2.17 11.10
CA TYR A 113 -8.46 1.32 11.66
C TYR A 113 -9.84 1.85 11.26
N LEU A 114 -10.75 0.94 11.02
CA LEU A 114 -12.17 1.20 10.88
C LEU A 114 -12.93 0.29 11.85
N ASN A 115 -13.79 0.88 12.70
CA ASN A 115 -14.56 0.14 13.69
C ASN A 115 -13.68 -0.80 14.55
N ARG A 116 -12.54 -0.30 15.02
CA ARG A 116 -11.55 -1.03 15.83
C ARG A 116 -10.86 -2.20 15.13
N LYS A 117 -11.04 -2.36 13.82
CA LYS A 117 -10.35 -3.36 13.01
C LYS A 117 -9.34 -2.69 12.10
N LYS A 118 -8.20 -3.31 11.92
CA LYS A 118 -7.17 -2.81 11.01
C LYS A 118 -7.65 -2.91 9.57
N LEU A 119 -7.72 -1.75 8.93
CA LEU A 119 -8.11 -1.60 7.53
C LEU A 119 -6.91 -1.50 6.60
N CYS A 120 -5.87 -0.77 7.00
CA CYS A 120 -4.72 -0.50 6.17
C CYS A 120 -3.43 -0.46 7.00
N GLY A 121 -2.36 -0.99 6.46
CA GLY A 121 -1.01 -0.85 7.00
C GLY A 121 -0.09 -0.21 5.96
N ILE A 122 0.80 0.67 6.41
CA ILE A 122 1.73 1.42 5.58
C ILE A 122 3.14 1.09 6.01
N LEU A 123 3.97 0.67 5.06
CA LEU A 123 5.38 0.39 5.29
C LEU A 123 6.24 1.21 4.34
N CYS A 124 7.03 2.13 4.88
CA CYS A 124 8.02 2.93 4.15
C CYS A 124 9.41 2.34 4.37
N GLU A 125 10.10 2.05 3.29
CA GLU A 125 11.44 1.44 3.31
C GLU A 125 12.41 2.14 2.36
#